data_31d424378f675fce7ebcbabfee9b2848
#
_entry.id   31d424378f675fce7ebcbabfee9b2848
#
_cell.length_a   1.000
_cell.length_b   1.000
_cell.length_c   1.000
_cell.angle_alpha   90.00
_cell.angle_beta   90.00
_cell.angle_gamma   90.00
#
_symmetry.space_group_name_H-M   'P 1'
#
loop_
_entity.id
_entity.type
_entity.pdbx_description
1 polymer ?
#
loop_
_entity_poly.entity_id
_entity_poly.type
_entity_poly.pdbx_seq_one_letter_code
_entity_poly.pdbx_strand_id
1 'polypeptide(L)'
;MDTLGEKVDVAIEELRDSNPAASGDGVVLHTEAVVNGELRDTSIEVNEVDAPAMVVALLNGDKPDGSAPDLPEAVRCLAIGLVHSASDGHVRLHLQLDSGQVLPVEMSHAAAEALGRRLIEHGGTVER
;
A
#
# COMPACT_ATOMS: atom_id res chain seq x y z
N MET A 1 25.79 -9.20 -22.13
CA MET A 1 25.33 -9.20 -21.80
C MET A 1 24.62 -8.81 -21.28
N ASP A 2 24.19 -8.80 -21.38
CA ASP A 2 23.54 -8.16 -20.69
C ASP A 2 22.32 -8.64 -20.39
N THR A 3 22.23 -9.37 -19.39
CA THR A 3 20.97 -9.82 -18.90
C THR A 3 20.12 -8.72 -18.35
N LEU A 4 20.70 -7.56 -18.23
CA LEU A 4 19.93 -6.45 -17.71
C LEU A 4 18.78 -6.04 -18.61
N GLY A 5 18.90 -6.33 -19.90
CA GLY A 5 17.84 -6.01 -20.81
C GLY A 5 16.79 -7.07 -20.96
N GLU A 6 16.96 -8.19 -20.28
CA GLU A 6 16.05 -9.29 -20.41
C GLU A 6 14.86 -9.11 -19.50
N LYS A 7 13.67 -9.27 -20.03
CA LYS A 7 12.46 -9.11 -19.24
C LYS A 7 11.86 -10.45 -18.92
N VAL A 8 11.38 -10.58 -17.71
CA VAL A 8 10.65 -11.75 -17.27
C VAL A 8 9.26 -11.28 -16.90
N ASP A 9 8.25 -11.86 -17.53
CA ASP A 9 6.87 -11.49 -17.25
C ASP A 9 6.38 -12.30 -16.08
N VAL A 10 5.93 -11.62 -15.04
CA VAL A 10 5.40 -12.26 -13.83
C VAL A 10 4.05 -11.62 -13.54
N ALA A 11 3.02 -12.47 -13.48
CA ALA A 11 1.69 -12.03 -13.10
C ALA A 11 1.29 -12.75 -11.84
N ILE A 12 1.12 -12.01 -10.76
CA ILE A 12 0.76 -12.60 -9.47
C ILE A 12 -0.73 -12.92 -9.50
N GLU A 13 -1.05 -14.20 -9.31
CA GLU A 13 -2.42 -14.65 -9.29
C GLU A 13 -2.98 -14.66 -7.88
N GLU A 14 -2.15 -14.98 -6.92
CA GLU A 14 -2.63 -15.08 -5.56
C GLU A 14 -1.49 -14.84 -4.58
N LEU A 15 -1.75 -14.02 -3.58
CA LEU A 15 -0.83 -13.85 -2.47
C LEU A 15 -1.23 -14.82 -1.37
N ARG A 16 -0.33 -15.71 -1.01
CA ARG A 16 -0.65 -16.72 0.00
C ARG A 16 -0.30 -16.25 1.38
N ASP A 17 0.90 -15.74 1.57
CA ASP A 17 1.28 -15.17 2.86
C ASP A 17 2.53 -14.35 2.69
N SER A 18 2.98 -13.79 3.79
CA SER A 18 4.19 -12.97 3.77
C SER A 18 4.96 -13.21 5.05
N ASN A 19 6.27 -13.08 4.96
CA ASN A 19 7.17 -13.28 6.09
C ASN A 19 8.26 -12.24 6.06
N PRO A 20 8.86 -11.92 7.21
CA PRO A 20 10.02 -11.04 7.18
C PRO A 20 11.14 -11.69 6.38
N ALA A 21 11.89 -10.88 5.65
CA ALA A 21 13.02 -11.37 4.90
C ALA A 21 14.13 -11.79 5.85
N ALA A 22 14.90 -12.78 5.42
CA ALA A 22 16.01 -13.25 6.24
C ALA A 22 17.03 -12.16 6.50
N SER A 23 17.17 -11.24 5.58
CA SER A 23 18.08 -10.12 5.75
C SER A 23 17.64 -9.15 6.83
N GLY A 24 16.36 -9.15 7.18
CA GLY A 24 15.82 -8.21 8.13
C GLY A 24 15.42 -6.88 7.54
N ASP A 25 15.62 -6.70 6.24
CA ASP A 25 15.40 -5.40 5.60
C ASP A 25 14.19 -5.40 4.69
N GLY A 26 13.32 -6.37 4.79
CA GLY A 26 12.19 -6.38 3.89
C GLY A 26 11.23 -7.50 4.20
N VAL A 27 10.41 -7.82 3.23
CA VAL A 27 9.34 -8.80 3.36
C VAL A 27 9.41 -9.75 2.18
N VAL A 28 9.19 -11.02 2.44
CA VAL A 28 9.07 -12.01 1.39
C VAL A 28 7.60 -12.32 1.20
N LEU A 29 7.13 -12.16 -0.02
CA LEU A 29 5.76 -12.48 -0.38
C LEU A 29 5.73 -13.85 -1.04
N HIS A 30 4.92 -14.74 -0.51
CA HIS A 30 4.76 -16.07 -1.08
C HIS A 30 3.52 -16.04 -1.94
N THR A 31 3.71 -16.23 -3.23
CA THR A 31 2.63 -16.05 -4.19
C THR A 31 2.55 -17.22 -5.13
N GLU A 32 1.39 -17.35 -5.75
CA GLU A 32 1.24 -18.17 -6.92
C GLU A 32 1.20 -17.24 -8.11
N ALA A 33 2.10 -17.44 -9.05
CA ALA A 33 2.25 -16.48 -10.13
C ALA A 33 2.48 -17.20 -11.45
N VAL A 34 2.08 -16.54 -12.52
CA VAL A 34 2.39 -17.01 -13.86
C VAL A 34 3.70 -16.35 -14.27
N VAL A 35 4.72 -17.16 -14.48
CA VAL A 35 6.03 -16.68 -14.85
C VAL A 35 6.31 -17.17 -16.27
N ASN A 36 6.41 -16.22 -17.20
CA ASN A 36 6.64 -16.54 -18.60
C ASN A 36 5.66 -17.60 -19.10
N GLY A 37 4.39 -17.47 -18.70
CA GLY A 37 3.35 -18.36 -19.17
C GLY A 37 3.12 -19.61 -18.34
N GLU A 38 3.92 -19.83 -17.31
CA GLU A 38 3.77 -21.04 -16.48
C GLU A 38 3.39 -20.65 -15.05
N LEU A 39 2.45 -21.38 -14.50
CA LEU A 39 2.02 -21.16 -13.13
C LEU A 39 3.03 -21.75 -12.17
N ARG A 40 3.53 -20.95 -11.25
CA ARG A 40 4.57 -21.36 -10.32
C ARG A 40 4.36 -20.78 -8.95
N ASP A 41 4.82 -21.50 -7.94
CA ASP A 41 4.96 -20.93 -6.61
C ASP A 41 6.18 -20.03 -6.61
N THR A 42 5.99 -18.80 -6.20
CA THR A 42 7.02 -17.79 -6.34
C THR A 42 7.20 -17.04 -5.04
N SER A 43 8.44 -16.80 -4.68
CA SER A 43 8.75 -15.96 -3.53
C SER A 43 9.36 -14.68 -4.04
N ILE A 44 8.81 -13.57 -3.59
CA ILE A 44 9.26 -12.25 -4.02
C ILE A 44 9.69 -11.48 -2.79
N GLU A 45 10.94 -11.03 -2.79
CA GLU A 45 11.44 -10.25 -1.67
C GLU A 45 11.36 -8.78 -2.03
N VAL A 46 10.73 -8.00 -1.16
CA VAL A 46 10.58 -6.57 -1.35
C VAL A 46 11.34 -5.87 -0.26
N ASN A 47 12.25 -4.99 -0.65
CA ASN A 47 13.01 -4.19 0.29
C ASN A 47 12.07 -3.19 0.93
N GLU A 48 12.17 -3.03 2.26
CA GLU A 48 11.23 -2.15 2.95
C GLU A 48 11.36 -0.70 2.53
N VAL A 49 12.53 -0.30 2.05
CA VAL A 49 12.70 1.07 1.58
C VAL A 49 11.81 1.36 0.38
N ASP A 50 11.63 0.37 -0.48
CA ASP A 50 10.83 0.55 -1.70
C ASP A 50 9.37 0.18 -1.51
N ALA A 51 9.02 -0.41 -0.38
CA ALA A 51 7.67 -0.91 -0.18
C ALA A 51 6.60 0.18 -0.31
N PRO A 52 6.77 1.36 0.29
CA PRO A 52 5.72 2.37 0.16
C PRO A 52 5.46 2.77 -1.29
N ALA A 53 6.51 2.93 -2.08
CA ALA A 53 6.31 3.29 -3.48
C ALA A 53 5.60 2.19 -4.24
N MET A 54 5.91 0.93 -3.92
CA MET A 54 5.24 -0.18 -4.57
C MET A 54 3.77 -0.24 -4.20
N VAL A 55 3.46 0.01 -2.93
CA VAL A 55 2.07 0.01 -2.49
C VAL A 55 1.28 1.09 -3.24
N VAL A 56 1.86 2.28 -3.34
CA VAL A 56 1.19 3.36 -4.06
C VAL A 56 0.98 2.99 -5.52
N ALA A 57 2.00 2.41 -6.15
CA ALA A 57 1.87 2.01 -7.55
C ALA A 57 0.79 0.97 -7.74
N LEU A 58 0.74 -0.01 -6.84
CA LEU A 58 -0.25 -1.06 -6.95
C LEU A 58 -1.66 -0.54 -6.76
N LEU A 59 -1.83 0.37 -5.82
CA LEU A 59 -3.17 0.85 -5.49
C LEU A 59 -3.67 1.91 -6.45
N ASN A 60 -2.77 2.69 -7.02
CA ASN A 60 -3.19 3.69 -7.99
C ASN A 60 -3.35 3.13 -9.39
N GLY A 61 -2.80 1.95 -9.62
CA GLY A 61 -2.86 1.38 -10.95
C GLY A 61 -1.99 2.15 -11.91
N ASP A 62 -2.46 2.28 -13.11
CA ASP A 62 -1.67 2.92 -14.14
C ASP A 62 -2.11 4.35 -14.39
N LYS A 63 -2.86 4.95 -13.51
CA LYS A 63 -3.35 6.29 -13.74
C LYS A 63 -2.25 7.30 -13.61
N PRO A 64 -2.08 8.14 -14.59
CA PRO A 64 -1.10 9.19 -14.46
C PRO A 64 -1.54 10.15 -13.37
N ASP A 65 -0.54 10.69 -12.74
CA ASP A 65 -0.80 11.48 -11.61
C ASP A 65 -0.51 12.91 -11.93
N GLY A 66 -1.37 13.79 -11.69
CA GLY A 66 -1.15 15.20 -11.93
C GLY A 66 -0.54 15.94 -10.77
N SER A 67 -0.01 15.22 -9.82
CA SER A 67 0.48 15.86 -8.63
C SER A 67 1.73 16.70 -8.89
N ALA A 68 2.05 17.53 -7.93
CA ALA A 68 3.22 18.37 -8.01
C ALA A 68 4.48 17.52 -8.06
N PRO A 69 5.45 17.90 -8.88
CA PRO A 69 6.65 17.07 -9.02
C PRO A 69 7.51 17.01 -7.78
N ASP A 70 7.37 17.95 -6.86
CA ASP A 70 8.18 17.91 -5.67
C ASP A 70 7.51 17.17 -4.51
N LEU A 71 6.35 16.56 -4.75
CA LEU A 71 5.69 15.77 -3.73
C LEU A 71 5.73 14.31 -4.11
N PRO A 72 5.91 13.41 -3.15
CA PRO A 72 5.84 12.00 -3.46
C PRO A 72 4.44 11.61 -3.87
N GLU A 73 4.34 10.57 -4.65
CA GLU A 73 3.05 10.07 -5.05
C GLU A 73 2.31 9.52 -3.84
N ALA A 74 1.01 9.62 -3.89
CA ALA A 74 0.16 9.16 -2.79
C ALA A 74 -1.03 8.42 -3.34
N VAL A 75 -1.62 7.58 -2.49
CA VAL A 75 -2.83 6.87 -2.83
C VAL A 75 -4.00 7.82 -2.72
N ARG A 76 -4.84 7.82 -3.73
CA ARG A 76 -6.01 8.69 -3.74
C ARG A 76 -7.18 8.03 -3.04
N CYS A 77 -7.74 8.73 -2.09
CA CYS A 77 -8.81 8.22 -1.25
C CYS A 77 -10.07 9.04 -1.48
N LEU A 78 -11.19 8.36 -1.76
CA LEU A 78 -12.45 9.04 -1.97
C LEU A 78 -13.22 9.25 -0.68
N ALA A 79 -13.15 8.28 0.22
CA ALA A 79 -13.95 8.33 1.44
C ALA A 79 -13.25 7.53 2.51
N ILE A 80 -13.53 7.89 3.76
CA ILE A 80 -12.95 7.21 4.90
C ILE A 80 -14.08 6.75 5.80
N GLY A 81 -14.10 5.47 6.10
CA GLY A 81 -15.05 4.91 7.04
C GLY A 81 -14.35 4.57 8.34
N LEU A 82 -15.00 4.86 9.44
CA LEU A 82 -14.49 4.50 10.74
C LEU A 82 -15.17 3.22 11.17
N VAL A 83 -14.37 2.23 11.52
CA VAL A 83 -14.89 0.92 11.87
C VAL A 83 -14.56 0.66 13.32
N HIS A 84 -15.55 0.22 14.07
CA HIS A 84 -15.29 -0.19 15.45
C HIS A 84 -14.36 -1.38 15.44
N SER A 85 -13.27 -1.24 16.15
CA SER A 85 -12.29 -2.30 16.22
C SER A 85 -12.59 -3.16 17.42
N ALA A 86 -12.43 -4.46 17.27
CA ALA A 86 -12.53 -5.36 18.38
C ALA A 86 -11.26 -5.31 19.24
N SER A 87 -10.20 -4.74 18.75
CA SER A 87 -8.95 -4.65 19.51
C SER A 87 -8.96 -3.44 20.39
N ASP A 88 -8.61 -3.63 21.64
CA ASP A 88 -8.50 -2.51 22.54
C ASP A 88 -7.33 -1.65 22.17
N GLY A 89 -7.51 -0.35 22.25
CA GLY A 89 -6.43 0.57 22.06
C GLY A 89 -6.14 0.91 20.61
N HIS A 90 -6.98 0.47 19.68
CA HIS A 90 -6.75 0.73 18.28
C HIS A 90 -8.01 1.27 17.61
N VAL A 91 -7.78 2.08 16.60
CA VAL A 91 -8.83 2.62 15.75
C VAL A 91 -8.60 2.09 14.35
N ARG A 92 -9.67 1.62 13.72
CA ARG A 92 -9.56 1.07 12.38
C ARG A 92 -10.30 1.94 11.40
N LEU A 93 -9.63 2.29 10.32
CA LEU A 93 -10.21 3.07 9.24
C LEU A 93 -10.26 2.22 7.99
N HIS A 94 -11.30 2.42 7.21
CA HIS A 94 -11.36 1.84 5.88
C HIS A 94 -11.28 2.97 4.88
N LEU A 95 -10.22 2.99 4.11
CA LEU A 95 -10.02 4.02 3.09
C LEU A 95 -10.56 3.50 1.78
N GLN A 96 -11.57 4.17 1.27
CA GLN A 96 -12.12 3.81 -0.03
C GLN A 96 -11.34 4.55 -1.10
N LEU A 97 -10.71 3.81 -1.97
CA LEU A 97 -9.77 4.38 -2.91
C LEU A 97 -10.44 4.69 -4.23
N ASP A 98 -9.81 5.57 -4.98
CA ASP A 98 -10.29 5.97 -6.29
C ASP A 98 -10.44 4.77 -7.22
N SER A 99 -9.63 3.75 -7.01
CA SER A 99 -9.69 2.54 -7.82
C SER A 99 -10.86 1.64 -7.48
N GLY A 100 -11.59 1.94 -6.41
CA GLY A 100 -12.68 1.09 -5.95
C GLY A 100 -12.30 0.11 -4.87
N GLN A 101 -11.04 0.03 -4.56
CA GLN A 101 -10.56 -0.87 -3.50
C GLN A 101 -10.72 -0.23 -2.14
N VAL A 102 -10.71 -1.07 -1.12
CA VAL A 102 -10.76 -0.60 0.25
C VAL A 102 -9.47 -1.00 0.94
N LEU A 103 -8.80 -0.03 1.53
CA LEU A 103 -7.57 -0.26 2.26
C LEU A 103 -7.84 -0.11 3.75
N PRO A 104 -7.77 -1.20 4.53
CA PRO A 104 -7.94 -1.09 5.97
C PRO A 104 -6.65 -0.62 6.62
N VAL A 105 -6.77 0.28 7.57
CA VAL A 105 -5.63 0.84 8.28
C VAL A 105 -5.97 0.87 9.75
N GLU A 106 -5.05 0.41 10.60
CA GLU A 106 -5.23 0.50 12.04
C GLU A 106 -4.19 1.41 12.64
N MET A 107 -4.57 2.12 13.67
CA MET A 107 -3.62 2.97 14.36
C MET A 107 -3.99 3.01 15.83
N SER A 108 -3.02 3.39 16.67
CA SER A 108 -3.27 3.52 18.09
C SER A 108 -4.21 4.69 18.34
N HIS A 109 -4.83 4.70 19.53
CA HIS A 109 -5.67 5.84 19.90
C HIS A 109 -4.88 7.13 19.90
N ALA A 110 -3.63 7.08 20.36
CA ALA A 110 -2.81 8.28 20.38
C ALA A 110 -2.55 8.80 18.98
N ALA A 111 -2.25 7.91 18.05
CA ALA A 111 -2.03 8.32 16.67
C ALA A 111 -3.30 8.85 16.04
N ALA A 112 -4.44 8.22 16.34
CA ALA A 112 -5.70 8.66 15.80
C ALA A 112 -6.07 10.04 16.32
N GLU A 113 -5.84 10.28 17.60
CA GLU A 113 -6.13 11.58 18.18
C GLU A 113 -5.25 12.65 17.57
N ALA A 114 -3.96 12.36 17.41
CA ALA A 114 -3.05 13.32 16.81
C ALA A 114 -3.45 13.63 15.37
N LEU A 115 -3.82 12.59 14.62
CA LEU A 115 -4.26 12.80 13.25
C LEU A 115 -5.53 13.64 13.20
N GLY A 116 -6.50 13.30 14.06
CA GLY A 116 -7.74 14.06 14.05
C GLY A 116 -7.53 15.53 14.37
N ARG A 117 -6.65 15.80 15.33
CA ARG A 117 -6.36 17.17 15.69
C ARG A 117 -5.71 17.92 14.53
N ARG A 118 -4.76 17.26 13.85
CA ARG A 118 -4.12 17.89 12.70
C ARG A 118 -5.08 18.12 11.56
N LEU A 119 -5.98 17.17 11.33
CA LEU A 119 -6.96 17.34 10.27
C LEU A 119 -7.89 18.51 10.55
N ILE A 120 -8.28 18.68 11.81
CA ILE A 120 -9.12 19.82 12.19
C ILE A 120 -8.36 21.11 11.97
N GLU A 121 -7.11 21.17 12.38
CA GLU A 121 -6.32 22.38 12.22
C GLU A 121 -6.17 22.78 10.77
N HIS A 122 -5.93 21.81 9.91
CA HIS A 122 -5.70 22.13 8.50
C HIS A 122 -6.99 22.21 7.71
N GLY A 123 -7.92 21.29 7.97
CA GLY A 123 -9.13 21.24 7.20
C GLY A 123 -10.15 22.27 7.60
N GLY A 124 -10.17 22.61 8.88
CA GLY A 124 -11.16 23.54 9.37
C GLY A 124 -10.99 24.96 8.87
N THR A 125 -9.81 25.28 8.42
CA THR A 125 -9.58 26.64 7.93
C THR A 125 -9.93 26.78 6.46
N VAL A 126 -10.20 25.68 5.83
CA VAL A 126 -10.51 25.73 4.43
C VAL A 126 -11.94 26.04 4.16
N GLU A 127 -12.73 25.77 4.96
CA GLU A 127 -14.03 25.82 4.81
C GLU A 127 -14.67 26.74 4.57
N ARG A 128 -15.03 26.80 4.27
CA ARG A 128 -15.86 27.34 3.91
C ARG A 128 -16.05 28.10 3.43
#